data_48ddba32e01f90dfdda451b620a55860
#
_entry.id   48ddba32e01f90dfdda451b620a55860
#
_cell.length_a   1.000
_cell.length_b   1.000
_cell.length_c   1.000
_cell.angle_alpha   90.00
_cell.angle_beta   90.00
_cell.angle_gamma   90.00
#
_symmetry.space_group_name_H-M   'P 1'
#
loop_
_entity.id
_entity.type
_entity.pdbx_description
1 polymer ?
#
loop_
_entity_poly.entity_id
_entity_poly.type
_entity_poly.pdbx_seq_one_letter_code
_entity_poly.pdbx_strand_id
1 'polypeptide(L)'
;MSNYPKLYHGTSFRALEMTSEERTQMRKDCNAMIDSLWGYFGPIFLAGKIYDLESKLTIDNDPRLFINLGNALNITNAEKIGNKLYDLGDFYVTNLDFKAVSYASRSFAFGELGLRAYRMYEAIRELNFENWSPSDELAKSIERVVAFAEAPERPAVYVFTDIAKDRLLSEDGEKISDEEFKYEDCFRVTGEIIMYPEKAIPVKEFADSCDKSHWPPCYW
;
A
#
# COMPACT_ATOMS: atom_id res chain seq x y z
N MET A 1 20.47 -24.17 7.05
CA MET A 1 20.08 -22.79 6.74
C MET A 1 19.73 -22.10 8.02
N SER A 2 19.95 -20.79 8.13
CA SER A 2 19.55 -20.02 9.32
C SER A 2 18.03 -20.10 9.50
N ASN A 3 17.55 -20.32 10.75
CA ASN A 3 16.13 -20.20 11.07
C ASN A 3 15.62 -18.76 11.03
N TYR A 4 16.52 -17.80 10.88
CA TYR A 4 16.26 -16.37 10.85
C TYR A 4 16.84 -15.77 9.57
N PRO A 5 16.05 -15.69 8.49
CA PRO A 5 16.48 -15.06 7.26
C PRO A 5 16.62 -13.54 7.44
N LYS A 6 17.44 -12.91 6.61
CA LYS A 6 17.46 -11.46 6.50
C LYS A 6 16.29 -11.01 5.64
N LEU A 7 15.41 -10.20 6.21
CA LEU A 7 14.19 -9.74 5.58
C LEU A 7 14.13 -8.21 5.61
N TYR A 8 13.40 -7.64 4.68
CA TYR A 8 13.30 -6.20 4.49
C TYR A 8 11.85 -5.74 4.42
N HIS A 9 11.57 -4.56 4.93
CA HIS A 9 10.28 -3.90 4.78
C HIS A 9 10.48 -2.46 4.34
N GLY A 10 9.94 -2.13 3.17
CA GLY A 10 9.89 -0.75 2.69
C GLY A 10 8.80 0.04 3.41
N THR A 11 9.16 1.17 4.00
CA THR A 11 8.27 2.00 4.82
C THR A 11 8.65 3.47 4.75
N SER A 12 8.16 4.30 5.65
CA SER A 12 8.60 5.68 5.86
C SER A 12 8.80 5.97 7.35
N PHE A 13 9.71 6.88 7.66
CA PHE A 13 9.90 7.37 9.03
C PHE A 13 8.59 7.93 9.61
N ARG A 14 7.78 8.59 8.80
CA ARG A 14 6.48 9.13 9.25
C ARG A 14 5.55 8.03 9.76
N ALA A 15 5.47 6.90 9.04
CA ALA A 15 4.67 5.76 9.49
C ALA A 15 5.25 5.11 10.75
N LEU A 16 6.58 5.08 10.90
CA LEU A 16 7.24 4.53 12.08
C LEU A 16 7.09 5.42 13.32
N GLU A 17 7.07 6.74 13.12
CA GLU A 17 6.93 7.76 14.18
C GLU A 17 5.49 7.89 14.72
N MET A 18 4.48 7.33 14.02
CA MET A 18 3.10 7.33 14.49
C MET A 18 2.93 6.47 15.75
N THR A 19 2.15 6.97 16.70
CA THR A 19 1.67 6.17 17.83
C THR A 19 0.71 5.05 17.39
N SER A 20 0.44 4.10 18.26
CA SER A 20 -0.55 3.04 17.99
C SER A 20 -1.95 3.60 17.75
N GLU A 21 -2.33 4.65 18.48
CA GLU A 21 -3.61 5.33 18.32
C GLU A 21 -3.71 6.03 16.96
N GLU A 22 -2.66 6.75 16.56
CA GLU A 22 -2.61 7.42 15.26
C GLU A 22 -2.67 6.43 14.11
N ARG A 23 -1.93 5.31 14.18
CA ARG A 23 -2.00 4.24 13.19
C ARG A 23 -3.40 3.63 13.10
N THR A 24 -4.02 3.37 14.25
CA THR A 24 -5.39 2.84 14.31
C THR A 24 -6.39 3.82 13.71
N GLN A 25 -6.25 5.11 14.00
CA GLN A 25 -7.11 6.14 13.44
C GLN A 25 -6.91 6.27 11.94
N MET A 26 -5.66 6.32 11.46
CA MET A 26 -5.35 6.40 10.04
C MET A 26 -5.92 5.21 9.26
N ARG A 27 -5.84 3.98 9.82
CA ARG A 27 -6.46 2.80 9.22
C ARG A 27 -7.97 2.94 9.11
N LYS A 28 -8.63 3.44 10.16
CA LYS A 28 -10.08 3.72 10.14
C LYS A 28 -10.43 4.75 9.08
N ASP A 29 -9.66 5.82 8.98
CA ASP A 29 -9.88 6.88 8.00
C ASP A 29 -9.72 6.38 6.56
N CYS A 30 -8.66 5.60 6.28
CA CYS A 30 -8.46 4.98 4.96
C CYS A 30 -9.61 4.04 4.60
N ASN A 31 -10.04 3.18 5.52
CA ASN A 31 -11.16 2.27 5.29
C ASN A 31 -12.48 3.02 5.06
N ALA A 32 -12.76 4.06 5.85
CA ALA A 32 -13.95 4.89 5.67
C ALA A 32 -13.97 5.57 4.29
N MET A 33 -12.81 6.05 3.83
CA MET A 33 -12.66 6.59 2.48
C MET A 33 -12.93 5.53 1.41
N ILE A 34 -12.27 4.37 1.50
CA ILE A 34 -12.44 3.28 0.52
C ILE A 34 -13.89 2.81 0.49
N ASP A 35 -14.51 2.58 1.65
CA ASP A 35 -15.89 2.10 1.72
C ASP A 35 -16.89 3.12 1.15
N SER A 36 -16.72 4.39 1.44
CA SER A 36 -17.56 5.45 0.89
C SER A 36 -17.41 5.59 -0.62
N LEU A 37 -16.16 5.60 -1.11
CA LEU A 37 -15.86 5.72 -2.52
C LEU A 37 -16.32 4.47 -3.29
N TRP A 38 -16.14 3.29 -2.72
CA TRP A 38 -16.68 2.06 -3.27
C TRP A 38 -18.20 2.06 -3.29
N GLY A 39 -18.84 2.50 -2.22
CA GLY A 39 -20.30 2.60 -2.16
C GLY A 39 -20.90 3.45 -3.28
N TYR A 40 -20.19 4.49 -3.68
CA TYR A 40 -20.59 5.37 -4.78
C TYR A 40 -20.23 4.84 -6.16
N PHE A 41 -18.98 4.40 -6.36
CA PHE A 41 -18.45 4.03 -7.68
C PHE A 41 -18.54 2.53 -7.98
N GLY A 42 -18.54 1.67 -6.97
CA GLY A 42 -18.60 0.23 -7.13
C GLY A 42 -19.79 -0.25 -7.97
N PRO A 43 -21.02 0.24 -7.72
CA PRO A 43 -22.17 -0.13 -8.56
C PRO A 43 -22.01 0.27 -10.03
N ILE A 44 -21.38 1.40 -10.30
CA ILE A 44 -21.12 1.87 -11.68
C ILE A 44 -20.06 0.98 -12.34
N PHE A 45 -19.02 0.63 -11.61
CA PHE A 45 -17.98 -0.28 -12.05
C PHE A 45 -18.52 -1.68 -12.34
N LEU A 46 -19.27 -2.26 -11.42
CA LEU A 46 -19.86 -3.61 -11.56
C LEU A 46 -20.87 -3.69 -12.70
N ALA A 47 -21.56 -2.58 -13.01
CA ALA A 47 -22.47 -2.51 -14.15
C ALA A 47 -21.75 -2.39 -15.51
N GLY A 48 -20.41 -2.39 -15.53
CA GLY A 48 -19.63 -2.18 -16.76
C GLY A 48 -19.74 -0.78 -17.35
N LYS A 49 -20.28 0.17 -16.58
CA LYS A 49 -20.54 1.55 -17.04
C LYS A 49 -19.36 2.50 -16.80
N ILE A 50 -18.19 1.96 -16.52
CA ILE A 50 -17.01 2.78 -16.28
C ILE A 50 -16.65 3.63 -17.52
N TYR A 51 -16.97 3.12 -18.72
CA TYR A 51 -16.83 3.86 -19.99
C TYR A 51 -17.86 5.00 -20.12
N ASP A 52 -19.02 4.91 -19.47
CA ASP A 52 -19.99 6.01 -19.43
C ASP A 52 -19.48 7.18 -18.56
N LEU A 53 -18.59 6.89 -17.61
CA LEU A 53 -17.87 7.93 -16.86
C LEU A 53 -16.88 8.65 -17.75
N GLU A 54 -16.16 7.92 -18.61
CA GLU A 54 -15.21 8.48 -19.58
C GLU A 54 -15.88 9.49 -20.53
N SER A 55 -17.11 9.21 -20.97
CA SER A 55 -17.88 10.10 -21.84
C SER A 55 -18.37 11.39 -21.14
N LYS A 56 -18.40 11.39 -19.80
CA LYS A 56 -18.76 12.56 -18.99
C LYS A 56 -17.54 13.38 -18.55
N LEU A 57 -16.33 12.85 -18.80
CA LEU A 57 -15.10 13.56 -18.52
C LEU A 57 -14.85 14.60 -19.59
N THR A 58 -14.47 15.79 -19.19
CA THR A 58 -14.00 16.80 -20.13
C THR A 58 -12.68 16.36 -20.76
N ILE A 59 -12.46 16.75 -22.01
CA ILE A 59 -11.31 16.36 -22.86
C ILE A 59 -9.93 16.63 -22.21
N ASP A 60 -9.88 17.40 -21.12
CA ASP A 60 -8.66 17.82 -20.44
C ASP A 60 -8.22 16.87 -19.31
N ASN A 61 -8.96 15.79 -19.02
CA ASN A 61 -8.62 14.87 -17.93
C ASN A 61 -7.55 13.84 -18.36
N ASP A 62 -6.56 13.62 -17.50
CA ASP A 62 -5.48 12.66 -17.77
C ASP A 62 -6.04 11.22 -17.82
N PRO A 63 -5.92 10.50 -18.96
CA PRO A 63 -6.39 9.11 -19.07
C PRO A 63 -5.79 8.16 -18.00
N ARG A 64 -4.63 8.50 -17.44
CA ARG A 64 -3.98 7.72 -16.38
C ARG A 64 -4.77 7.70 -15.08
N LEU A 65 -5.51 8.78 -14.79
CA LEU A 65 -6.37 8.85 -13.60
C LEU A 65 -7.52 7.86 -13.70
N PHE A 66 -8.10 7.76 -14.86
CA PHE A 66 -9.17 6.82 -15.14
C PHE A 66 -8.69 5.35 -15.00
N ILE A 67 -7.50 5.05 -15.52
CA ILE A 67 -6.86 3.74 -15.35
C ILE A 67 -6.59 3.48 -13.88
N ASN A 68 -6.11 4.46 -13.12
CA ASN A 68 -5.84 4.33 -11.70
C ASN A 68 -7.12 4.07 -10.88
N LEU A 69 -8.21 4.77 -11.19
CA LEU A 69 -9.52 4.52 -10.58
C LEU A 69 -10.03 3.12 -10.91
N GLY A 70 -9.95 2.71 -12.18
CA GLY A 70 -10.34 1.36 -12.61
C GLY A 70 -9.55 0.27 -11.89
N ASN A 71 -8.25 0.45 -11.76
CA ASN A 71 -7.39 -0.49 -11.02
C ASN A 71 -7.74 -0.53 -9.52
N ALA A 72 -7.93 0.62 -8.87
CA ALA A 72 -8.31 0.70 -7.47
C ALA A 72 -9.66 0.04 -7.21
N LEU A 73 -10.66 0.31 -8.06
CA LEU A 73 -11.98 -0.30 -7.97
C LEU A 73 -11.93 -1.82 -8.22
N ASN A 74 -11.12 -2.28 -9.15
CA ASN A 74 -10.99 -3.71 -9.46
C ASN A 74 -10.39 -4.49 -8.28
N ILE A 75 -9.34 -3.96 -7.65
CA ILE A 75 -8.74 -4.60 -6.47
C ILE A 75 -9.72 -4.57 -5.29
N THR A 76 -10.41 -3.45 -5.05
CA THR A 76 -11.41 -3.34 -3.99
C THR A 76 -12.59 -4.29 -4.25
N ASN A 77 -12.99 -4.47 -5.51
CA ASN A 77 -14.01 -5.47 -5.89
C ASN A 77 -13.55 -6.88 -5.53
N ALA A 78 -12.33 -7.26 -5.88
CA ALA A 78 -11.78 -8.58 -5.56
C ALA A 78 -11.82 -8.84 -4.05
N GLU A 79 -11.51 -7.85 -3.22
CA GLU A 79 -11.61 -7.96 -1.77
C GLU A 79 -13.06 -8.10 -1.28
N LYS A 80 -13.96 -7.25 -1.77
CA LYS A 80 -15.38 -7.28 -1.37
C LYS A 80 -16.08 -8.59 -1.71
N ILE A 81 -15.70 -9.26 -2.78
CA ILE A 81 -16.26 -10.58 -3.17
C ILE A 81 -15.47 -11.77 -2.60
N GLY A 82 -14.46 -11.52 -1.77
CA GLY A 82 -13.66 -12.57 -1.13
C GLY A 82 -12.56 -13.20 -2.00
N ASN A 83 -12.33 -12.70 -3.21
CA ASN A 83 -11.23 -13.12 -4.09
C ASN A 83 -9.97 -12.30 -3.77
N LYS A 84 -9.57 -12.29 -2.50
CA LYS A 84 -8.39 -11.52 -2.07
C LYS A 84 -7.12 -12.10 -2.65
N LEU A 85 -6.33 -11.26 -3.30
CA LEU A 85 -4.96 -11.57 -3.64
C LEU A 85 -4.03 -11.37 -2.44
N TYR A 86 -4.35 -10.40 -1.56
CA TYR A 86 -3.65 -10.13 -0.30
C TYR A 86 -4.53 -9.33 0.66
N ASP A 87 -4.26 -9.44 1.95
CA ASP A 87 -4.97 -8.70 2.98
C ASP A 87 -4.37 -7.29 3.19
N LEU A 88 -5.13 -6.27 2.82
CA LEU A 88 -4.72 -4.90 3.09
C LEU A 88 -4.63 -4.63 4.58
N GLY A 89 -3.44 -4.23 5.01
CA GLY A 89 -3.16 -3.92 6.40
C GLY A 89 -2.47 -5.03 7.17
N ASP A 90 -2.22 -6.17 6.55
CA ASP A 90 -1.27 -7.15 7.06
C ASP A 90 0.18 -6.67 6.89
N PHE A 91 1.08 -7.29 7.61
CA PHE A 91 2.48 -6.92 7.57
C PHE A 91 3.24 -7.82 6.61
N TYR A 92 3.82 -7.22 5.57
CA TYR A 92 4.59 -7.92 4.56
C TYR A 92 6.07 -7.57 4.62
N VAL A 93 6.92 -8.55 4.34
CA VAL A 93 8.37 -8.41 4.22
C VAL A 93 8.85 -9.07 2.93
N THR A 94 10.04 -8.71 2.48
CA THR A 94 10.67 -9.32 1.30
C THR A 94 12.09 -9.78 1.67
N ASN A 95 12.59 -10.79 0.99
CA ASN A 95 14.00 -11.20 1.07
C ASN A 95 14.87 -10.46 0.01
N LEU A 96 14.26 -9.63 -0.83
CA LEU A 96 14.93 -8.87 -1.89
C LEU A 96 15.06 -7.39 -1.50
N ASP A 97 16.27 -6.90 -1.37
CA ASP A 97 16.58 -5.52 -0.97
C ASP A 97 16.04 -4.48 -1.98
N PHE A 98 16.14 -4.72 -3.28
CA PHE A 98 15.59 -3.83 -4.30
C PHE A 98 14.06 -3.70 -4.22
N LYS A 99 13.34 -4.77 -3.87
CA LYS A 99 11.89 -4.70 -3.65
C LYS A 99 11.56 -3.79 -2.48
N ALA A 100 12.29 -3.91 -1.37
CA ALA A 100 12.08 -3.03 -0.22
C ALA A 100 12.33 -1.56 -0.57
N VAL A 101 13.38 -1.26 -1.35
CA VAL A 101 13.64 0.09 -1.89
C VAL A 101 12.49 0.56 -2.77
N SER A 102 12.00 -0.30 -3.66
CA SER A 102 10.85 0.02 -4.52
C SER A 102 9.59 0.31 -3.71
N TYR A 103 9.28 -0.52 -2.74
CA TYR A 103 8.13 -0.33 -1.86
C TYR A 103 8.24 0.97 -1.06
N ALA A 104 9.39 1.24 -0.46
CA ALA A 104 9.61 2.47 0.30
C ALA A 104 9.54 3.74 -0.58
N SER A 105 10.01 3.66 -1.83
CA SER A 105 10.04 4.80 -2.76
C SER A 105 8.71 5.05 -3.49
N ARG A 106 7.86 4.02 -3.60
CA ARG A 106 6.55 4.10 -4.27
C ARG A 106 5.39 4.12 -3.29
N SER A 107 5.66 3.61 -2.09
CA SER A 107 4.62 3.49 -1.08
C SER A 107 4.33 4.84 -0.48
N PHE A 108 3.09 5.14 -0.42
CA PHE A 108 2.56 6.07 0.53
C PHE A 108 3.11 5.76 1.92
N ALA A 109 3.36 6.78 2.67
CA ALA A 109 3.86 6.65 4.03
C ALA A 109 3.03 5.71 4.93
N PHE A 110 1.83 5.30 4.53
CA PHE A 110 0.95 4.38 5.24
C PHE A 110 0.67 3.08 4.45
N GLY A 111 1.61 2.64 3.59
CA GLY A 111 1.49 1.40 2.82
C GLY A 111 0.38 1.41 1.76
N GLU A 112 0.00 0.23 1.29
CA GLU A 112 -0.97 0.09 0.19
C GLU A 112 -2.37 0.58 0.53
N LEU A 113 -2.81 0.43 1.77
CA LEU A 113 -4.13 0.91 2.21
C LEU A 113 -4.24 2.43 2.05
N GLY A 114 -3.24 3.17 2.53
CA GLY A 114 -3.19 4.61 2.39
C GLY A 114 -3.05 5.06 0.94
N LEU A 115 -2.18 4.39 0.19
CA LEU A 115 -2.00 4.67 -1.23
C LEU A 115 -3.30 4.48 -2.01
N ARG A 116 -4.05 3.43 -1.74
CA ARG A 116 -5.32 3.15 -2.39
C ARG A 116 -6.39 4.18 -2.06
N ALA A 117 -6.57 4.47 -0.77
CA ALA A 117 -7.51 5.48 -0.32
C ALA A 117 -7.24 6.84 -0.98
N TYR A 118 -5.98 7.24 -0.98
CA TYR A 118 -5.57 8.52 -1.57
C TYR A 118 -5.73 8.56 -3.08
N ARG A 119 -5.28 7.52 -3.81
CA ARG A 119 -5.43 7.48 -5.28
C ARG A 119 -6.87 7.44 -5.75
N MET A 120 -7.74 6.71 -5.03
CA MET A 120 -9.18 6.77 -5.31
C MET A 120 -9.72 8.19 -5.11
N TYR A 121 -9.32 8.84 -4.03
CA TYR A 121 -9.72 10.22 -3.76
C TYR A 121 -9.19 11.20 -4.81
N GLU A 122 -7.90 11.12 -5.18
CA GLU A 122 -7.32 11.97 -6.23
C GLU A 122 -8.07 11.81 -7.55
N ALA A 123 -8.29 10.57 -7.98
CA ALA A 123 -9.02 10.30 -9.22
C ALA A 123 -10.41 10.93 -9.20
N ILE A 124 -11.12 10.85 -8.08
CA ILE A 124 -12.47 11.40 -7.95
C ILE A 124 -12.44 12.94 -7.92
N ARG A 125 -11.49 13.53 -7.19
CA ARG A 125 -11.32 14.98 -7.13
C ARG A 125 -11.04 15.57 -8.51
N GLU A 126 -10.16 14.92 -9.29
CA GLU A 126 -9.79 15.41 -10.62
C GLU A 126 -10.86 15.16 -11.67
N LEU A 127 -11.66 14.11 -11.50
CA LEU A 127 -12.82 13.84 -12.33
C LEU A 127 -14.01 14.81 -12.08
N ASN A 128 -13.89 15.64 -11.05
CA ASN A 128 -14.85 16.68 -10.68
C ASN A 128 -16.32 16.20 -10.67
N PHE A 129 -16.56 15.09 -9.96
CA PHE A 129 -17.92 14.55 -9.83
C PHE A 129 -18.80 15.46 -8.99
N GLU A 130 -19.63 16.25 -9.64
CA GLU A 130 -20.53 17.26 -9.06
C GLU A 130 -21.50 16.70 -8.00
N ASN A 131 -21.76 15.39 -8.01
CA ASN A 131 -22.74 14.75 -7.14
C ASN A 131 -22.14 13.97 -5.97
N TRP A 132 -20.82 13.96 -5.81
CA TRP A 132 -20.20 13.31 -4.66
C TRP A 132 -19.86 14.35 -3.59
N SER A 133 -20.62 14.31 -2.49
CA SER A 133 -20.37 15.14 -1.33
C SER A 133 -20.15 14.25 -0.11
N PRO A 134 -18.94 14.29 0.51
CA PRO A 134 -18.70 13.54 1.73
C PRO A 134 -19.50 14.10 2.89
N SER A 135 -19.87 13.23 3.86
CA SER A 135 -20.35 13.69 5.16
C SER A 135 -19.25 14.45 5.91
N ASP A 136 -19.62 15.26 6.90
CA ASP A 136 -18.66 16.02 7.71
C ASP A 136 -17.60 15.10 8.37
N GLU A 137 -18.00 13.89 8.78
CA GLU A 137 -17.10 12.92 9.38
C GLU A 137 -16.13 12.35 8.34
N LEU A 138 -16.62 11.99 7.17
CA LEU A 138 -15.80 11.53 6.07
C LEU A 138 -14.85 12.63 5.57
N ALA A 139 -15.30 13.87 5.52
CA ALA A 139 -14.46 15.00 5.13
C ALA A 139 -13.25 15.16 6.06
N LYS A 140 -13.42 14.98 7.38
CA LYS A 140 -12.31 14.96 8.34
C LYS A 140 -11.35 13.77 8.13
N SER A 141 -11.87 12.61 7.78
CA SER A 141 -11.04 11.44 7.44
C SER A 141 -10.21 11.71 6.19
N ILE A 142 -10.83 12.26 5.16
CA ILE A 142 -10.16 12.68 3.92
C ILE A 142 -9.05 13.68 4.23
N GLU A 143 -9.35 14.73 4.99
CA GLU A 143 -8.37 15.77 5.36
C GLU A 143 -7.14 15.16 6.04
N ARG A 144 -7.30 14.25 7.00
CA ARG A 144 -6.18 13.57 7.68
C ARG A 144 -5.36 12.69 6.73
N VAL A 145 -6.02 11.89 5.88
CA VAL A 145 -5.33 11.01 4.91
C VAL A 145 -4.58 11.85 3.88
N VAL A 146 -5.20 12.91 3.35
CA VAL A 146 -4.57 13.80 2.37
C VAL A 146 -3.39 14.56 2.99
N ALA A 147 -3.56 15.14 4.17
CA ALA A 147 -2.48 15.83 4.87
C ALA A 147 -1.29 14.88 5.16
N PHE A 148 -1.58 13.62 5.49
CA PHE A 148 -0.54 12.62 5.66
C PHE A 148 0.13 12.26 4.34
N ALA A 149 -0.63 12.16 3.27
CA ALA A 149 -0.16 11.82 1.95
C ALA A 149 0.71 12.89 1.30
N GLU A 150 0.28 14.13 1.37
CA GLU A 150 0.94 15.28 0.72
C GLU A 150 2.13 15.84 1.50
N ALA A 151 2.32 15.43 2.75
CA ALA A 151 3.47 15.88 3.51
C ALA A 151 4.78 15.23 2.98
N PRO A 152 5.94 15.90 3.14
CA PRO A 152 7.21 15.43 2.61
C PRO A 152 7.50 13.98 2.97
N GLU A 153 7.77 13.16 1.97
CA GLU A 153 8.12 11.76 2.15
C GLU A 153 9.50 11.62 2.82
N ARG A 154 9.60 10.66 3.72
CA ARG A 154 10.85 10.24 4.36
C ARG A 154 10.96 8.72 4.23
N PRO A 155 11.22 8.20 3.00
CA PRO A 155 11.24 6.78 2.72
C PRO A 155 12.37 6.08 3.47
N ALA A 156 12.06 4.90 4.02
CA ALA A 156 12.99 4.11 4.82
C ALA A 156 12.84 2.61 4.55
N VAL A 157 13.90 1.86 4.82
CA VAL A 157 13.89 0.41 4.84
C VAL A 157 14.17 -0.07 6.25
N TYR A 158 13.36 -1.00 6.73
CA TYR A 158 13.59 -1.70 7.98
C TYR A 158 14.16 -3.09 7.68
N VAL A 159 15.22 -3.48 8.40
CA VAL A 159 15.89 -4.76 8.23
C VAL A 159 15.60 -5.65 9.43
N PHE A 160 15.03 -6.82 9.16
CA PHE A 160 14.75 -7.84 10.18
C PHE A 160 15.76 -8.99 10.08
N THR A 161 16.26 -9.42 11.22
CA THR A 161 17.16 -10.57 11.36
C THR A 161 16.66 -11.55 12.42
N ASP A 162 15.49 -11.28 12.99
CA ASP A 162 14.91 -11.96 14.15
C ASP A 162 13.51 -12.54 13.90
N ILE A 163 12.98 -12.43 12.67
CA ILE A 163 11.73 -13.07 12.28
C ILE A 163 12.02 -14.54 11.95
N ALA A 164 11.47 -15.44 12.74
CA ALA A 164 11.60 -16.88 12.50
C ALA A 164 10.79 -17.30 11.26
N LYS A 165 11.29 -18.28 10.49
CA LYS A 165 10.64 -18.75 9.26
C LYS A 165 9.22 -19.28 9.46
N ASP A 166 8.92 -19.87 10.60
CA ASP A 166 7.59 -20.40 10.91
C ASP A 166 6.53 -19.33 11.11
N ARG A 167 6.94 -18.05 11.21
CA ARG A 167 6.07 -16.88 11.21
C ARG A 167 5.78 -16.34 9.82
N LEU A 168 6.42 -16.87 8.79
CA LEU A 168 6.25 -16.43 7.41
C LEU A 168 5.20 -17.29 6.71
N LEU A 169 4.31 -16.59 6.02
CA LEU A 169 3.30 -17.19 5.14
C LEU A 169 3.51 -16.65 3.73
N SER A 170 3.02 -17.36 2.72
CA SER A 170 2.89 -16.82 1.37
C SER A 170 1.97 -15.58 1.35
N GLU A 171 1.91 -14.87 0.25
CA GLU A 171 0.95 -13.77 0.08
C GLU A 171 -0.50 -14.23 0.25
N ASP A 172 -0.80 -15.48 -0.13
CA ASP A 172 -2.12 -16.11 0.03
C ASP A 172 -2.39 -16.62 1.45
N GLY A 173 -1.42 -16.49 2.36
CA GLY A 173 -1.55 -16.88 3.77
C GLY A 173 -1.28 -18.36 4.07
N GLU A 174 -0.67 -19.09 3.14
CA GLU A 174 -0.28 -20.48 3.33
C GLU A 174 1.11 -20.62 3.95
N LYS A 175 1.34 -21.72 4.65
CA LYS A 175 2.67 -22.02 5.22
C LYS A 175 3.67 -22.29 4.11
N ILE A 176 4.85 -21.73 4.24
CA ILE A 176 5.92 -21.83 3.26
C ILE A 176 6.92 -22.91 3.69
N SER A 177 7.21 -23.85 2.82
CA SER A 177 8.28 -24.82 2.98
C SER A 177 9.66 -24.20 2.76
N ASP A 178 10.72 -24.87 3.21
CA ASP A 178 12.10 -24.41 2.95
C ASP A 178 12.46 -24.37 1.45
N GLU A 179 11.78 -25.15 0.63
CA GLU A 179 11.97 -25.14 -0.81
C GLU A 179 11.27 -23.95 -1.45
N GLU A 180 10.01 -23.70 -1.12
CA GLU A 180 9.23 -22.57 -1.61
C GLU A 180 9.85 -21.24 -1.20
N PHE A 181 10.41 -21.13 0.02
CA PHE A 181 11.10 -19.92 0.48
C PHE A 181 12.24 -19.47 -0.45
N LYS A 182 12.79 -20.35 -1.28
CA LYS A 182 13.84 -19.99 -2.24
C LYS A 182 13.30 -19.27 -3.48
N TYR A 183 12.02 -19.45 -3.76
CA TYR A 183 11.36 -18.92 -4.95
C TYR A 183 10.39 -17.80 -4.63
N GLU A 184 9.89 -17.76 -3.41
CA GLU A 184 9.07 -16.66 -2.92
C GLU A 184 9.94 -15.46 -2.55
N ASP A 185 9.46 -14.28 -2.85
CA ASP A 185 10.17 -13.04 -2.63
C ASP A 185 9.40 -12.01 -1.76
N CYS A 186 8.15 -12.32 -1.43
CA CYS A 186 7.31 -11.54 -0.55
C CYS A 186 6.58 -12.46 0.43
N PHE A 187 6.54 -12.07 1.70
CA PHE A 187 6.01 -12.89 2.78
C PHE A 187 5.09 -12.07 3.67
N ARG A 188 3.96 -12.64 4.02
CA ARG A 188 3.11 -12.15 5.11
C ARG A 188 3.68 -12.62 6.45
N VAL A 189 3.75 -11.75 7.43
CA VAL A 189 4.27 -12.09 8.77
C VAL A 189 3.13 -12.26 9.76
N THR A 190 3.13 -13.38 10.46
CA THR A 190 2.16 -13.65 11.53
C THR A 190 2.65 -13.11 12.88
N GLY A 191 1.70 -12.70 13.73
CA GLY A 191 1.97 -12.15 15.04
C GLY A 191 2.40 -10.68 15.02
N GLU A 192 2.62 -10.14 16.19
CA GLU A 192 2.97 -8.73 16.36
C GLU A 192 4.38 -8.44 15.85
N ILE A 193 4.53 -7.35 15.12
CA ILE A 193 5.80 -6.79 14.66
C ILE A 193 5.97 -5.41 15.28
N ILE A 194 7.07 -5.23 15.99
CA ILE A 194 7.44 -3.93 16.57
C ILE A 194 8.60 -3.36 15.76
N MET A 195 8.41 -2.18 15.23
CA MET A 195 9.44 -1.43 14.49
C MET A 195 9.81 -0.16 15.29
N TYR A 196 11.10 0.06 15.43
CA TYR A 196 11.65 1.22 16.12
C TYR A 196 12.21 2.19 15.08
N PRO A 197 11.77 3.46 15.04
CA PRO A 197 12.21 4.44 14.02
C PRO A 197 13.74 4.57 13.93
N GLU A 198 14.44 4.47 15.06
CA GLU A 198 15.90 4.58 15.13
C GLU A 198 16.67 3.40 14.48
N LYS A 199 15.97 2.30 14.16
CA LYS A 199 16.54 1.16 13.46
C LYS A 199 16.25 1.17 11.96
N ALA A 200 15.41 2.08 11.50
CA ALA A 200 15.11 2.24 10.09
C ALA A 200 16.25 2.98 9.38
N ILE A 201 16.53 2.58 8.16
CA ILE A 201 17.61 3.15 7.34
C ILE A 201 16.97 3.99 6.23
N PRO A 202 17.39 5.26 6.03
CA PRO A 202 16.95 6.04 4.88
C PRO A 202 17.16 5.27 3.58
N VAL A 203 16.18 5.29 2.67
CA VAL A 203 16.24 4.50 1.42
C VAL A 203 17.53 4.74 0.65
N LYS A 204 17.98 6.01 0.54
CA LYS A 204 19.20 6.32 -0.18
C LYS A 204 20.43 5.65 0.44
N GLU A 205 20.57 5.75 1.75
CA GLU A 205 21.69 5.14 2.51
C GLU A 205 21.64 3.61 2.40
N PHE A 206 20.45 3.02 2.53
CA PHE A 206 20.26 1.58 2.37
C PHE A 206 20.65 1.12 0.96
N ALA A 207 20.13 1.79 -0.09
CA ALA A 207 20.43 1.46 -1.48
C ALA A 207 21.92 1.62 -1.82
N ASP A 208 22.60 2.59 -1.22
CA ASP A 208 24.04 2.78 -1.41
C ASP A 208 24.88 1.70 -0.72
N SER A 209 24.32 1.04 0.30
CA SER A 209 24.98 -0.07 1.01
C SER A 209 24.76 -1.45 0.36
N CYS A 210 23.84 -1.58 -0.59
CA CYS A 210 23.51 -2.85 -1.24
C CYS A 210 24.44 -3.17 -2.41
N ASP A 211 24.68 -4.48 -2.62
CA ASP A 211 25.22 -4.97 -3.88
C ASP A 211 24.15 -4.93 -4.97
N LYS A 212 24.26 -3.97 -5.87
CA LYS A 212 23.27 -3.74 -6.94
C LYS A 212 23.44 -4.66 -8.14
N SER A 213 24.42 -5.58 -8.14
CA SER A 213 24.70 -6.45 -9.29
C SER A 213 23.52 -7.35 -9.68
N HIS A 214 22.64 -7.65 -8.74
CA HIS A 214 21.43 -8.46 -8.94
C HIS A 214 20.15 -7.64 -9.13
N TRP A 215 20.23 -6.32 -9.10
CA TRP A 215 19.06 -5.46 -9.27
C TRP A 215 18.61 -5.42 -10.72
N PRO A 216 17.29 -5.46 -11.00
CA PRO A 216 16.78 -5.25 -12.34
C PRO A 216 17.19 -3.87 -12.91
N PRO A 217 17.44 -3.75 -14.22
CA PRO A 217 17.90 -2.49 -14.84
C PRO A 217 17.00 -1.28 -14.60
N CYS A 218 15.72 -1.51 -14.35
CA CYS A 218 14.73 -0.44 -14.10
C CYS A 218 14.86 0.22 -12.70
N TYR A 219 15.77 -0.26 -11.85
CA TYR A 219 16.03 0.28 -10.51
C TYR A 219 17.34 1.06 -10.40
N TRP A 220 18.04 1.29 -11.52
CA TRP A 220 19.28 2.07 -11.58
C TRP A 220 18.99 3.57 -11.75
#